data_17693d0d352a3d1ca855eb01bbd43673
#
_entry.id   17693d0d352a3d1ca855eb01bbd43673
#
_cell.length_a   1.000
_cell.length_b   1.000
_cell.length_c   1.000
_cell.angle_alpha   90.00
_cell.angle_beta   90.00
_cell.angle_gamma   90.00
#
_symmetry.space_group_name_H-M   'P 1'
#
loop_
_entity.id
_entity.type
_entity.pdbx_description
1 polymer ?
#
loop_
_entity_poly.entity_id
_entity_poly.type
_entity_poly.pdbx_seq_one_letter_code
_entity_poly.pdbx_strand_id
1 'polypeptide(L)'
;MTHENVPNHELCTHRISDNSRKMYCFVRINQIFFLTCWCLEEVITWARMSFKPVKSRSLVLKKGKAINKFHFTLGSTQILSITEKPVKSLGKVFDCSLRDTASIRATNQELEAWLTAVDKSGLPGKFKAWIYQHGILPLILWPLLVYDVPISTVEGFERRVSRFLLKWLQLPRSLSSIALYGQNNKLKLPFSSLNEEFMVTRTREVLQYRESCDPKVSQAGIEVVRTGRKWKAAEAVDVAEAQLRHRVLVGTVARGRAGLGSSKTPRYNKAQGKDKRSLIQEEVRAAVEDQRTSRMVGMRQQGAWTRWEQAVERKVSWTKLWKAEPHRIKFLIQAVYDVLPSPSNLFSWGMVESPACPLCLKRGTLEHILSCCSKALGEGRYRWRHDQVLIVERPETPNDPRLHH
;
A
#
# COMPACT_ATOMS: atom_id res chain seq x y z
N MET A 1 -48.23 47.58 -12.18
CA MET A 1 -46.82 47.62 -11.78
C MET A 1 -46.54 46.31 -11.05
N THR A 2 -46.12 45.34 -11.76
CA THR A 2 -45.84 43.96 -11.28
C THR A 2 -44.35 43.86 -11.04
N HIS A 3 -43.95 43.64 -9.79
CA HIS A 3 -42.55 43.30 -9.43
C HIS A 3 -42.21 41.92 -9.91
N GLU A 4 -41.38 41.80 -10.93
CA GLU A 4 -40.72 40.58 -11.31
C GLU A 4 -39.59 40.25 -10.32
N ASN A 5 -39.68 39.07 -9.70
CA ASN A 5 -38.63 38.49 -8.89
C ASN A 5 -37.44 38.11 -9.79
N VAL A 6 -36.32 38.78 -9.57
CA VAL A 6 -35.02 38.42 -10.15
C VAL A 6 -34.46 37.26 -9.32
N PRO A 7 -34.18 36.10 -9.90
CA PRO A 7 -33.58 35.02 -9.16
C PRO A 7 -32.09 35.28 -8.89
N ASN A 8 -31.68 35.03 -7.65
CA ASN A 8 -30.29 35.11 -7.18
C ASN A 8 -29.32 34.37 -8.10
N HIS A 9 -28.40 35.14 -8.67
CA HIS A 9 -27.26 34.59 -9.45
C HIS A 9 -26.17 34.10 -8.48
N GLU A 10 -26.03 32.82 -8.35
CA GLU A 10 -24.79 32.23 -7.79
C GLU A 10 -23.65 32.42 -8.81
N LEU A 11 -22.70 33.23 -8.44
CA LEU A 11 -21.52 33.58 -9.19
C LEU A 11 -20.64 32.32 -9.45
N CYS A 12 -20.32 32.13 -10.72
CA CYS A 12 -19.35 31.14 -11.16
C CYS A 12 -17.97 31.47 -10.56
N THR A 13 -17.46 30.63 -9.66
CA THR A 13 -16.12 30.81 -9.08
C THR A 13 -15.07 30.21 -9.99
N HIS A 14 -14.25 31.05 -10.59
CA HIS A 14 -13.10 30.64 -11.37
C HIS A 14 -11.94 30.23 -10.45
N ARG A 15 -11.34 29.11 -10.71
CA ARG A 15 -10.10 28.68 -10.06
C ARG A 15 -8.98 28.63 -11.11
N ILE A 16 -8.05 29.57 -11.02
CA ILE A 16 -6.78 29.51 -11.74
C ILE A 16 -5.83 28.76 -10.85
N SER A 17 -5.38 27.59 -11.26
CA SER A 17 -4.34 26.83 -10.58
C SER A 17 -3.00 27.19 -11.20
N ASP A 18 -2.09 27.71 -10.42
CA ASP A 18 -0.83 28.35 -10.84
C ASP A 18 0.21 27.41 -11.46
N ASN A 19 -0.02 26.11 -11.46
CA ASN A 19 0.98 25.13 -11.98
C ASN A 19 0.50 24.12 -13.03
N SER A 20 -0.73 24.21 -13.48
CA SER A 20 -1.16 23.44 -14.63
C SER A 20 -1.95 24.33 -15.57
N ARG A 21 -1.46 24.52 -16.80
CA ARG A 21 -2.12 25.27 -17.90
C ARG A 21 -3.45 24.62 -18.33
N LYS A 22 -4.28 24.20 -17.37
CA LYS A 22 -5.58 23.57 -17.57
C LYS A 22 -6.61 24.29 -16.73
N MET A 23 -7.54 24.93 -17.41
CA MET A 23 -8.64 25.64 -16.80
C MET A 23 -9.92 24.83 -16.98
N TYR A 24 -10.71 24.73 -15.92
CA TYR A 24 -12.02 24.09 -15.95
C TYR A 24 -13.08 25.17 -15.75
N CYS A 25 -14.00 25.29 -16.70
CA CYS A 25 -15.16 26.14 -16.56
C CYS A 25 -16.39 25.28 -16.39
N PHE A 26 -17.10 25.41 -15.26
CA PHE A 26 -18.38 24.76 -14.99
C PHE A 26 -19.49 25.79 -15.15
N VAL A 27 -20.40 25.58 -16.09
CA VAL A 27 -21.52 26.48 -16.33
C VAL A 27 -22.83 25.70 -16.26
N ARG A 28 -23.78 26.23 -15.50
CA ARG A 28 -25.14 25.73 -15.44
C ARG A 28 -25.90 26.26 -16.66
N ILE A 29 -26.55 25.37 -17.43
CA ILE A 29 -27.19 25.75 -18.70
C ILE A 29 -28.46 26.52 -18.41
N ASN A 30 -28.38 27.83 -18.47
CA ASN A 30 -29.46 28.76 -18.83
C ASN A 30 -28.78 29.93 -19.51
N GLN A 31 -29.23 30.36 -20.67
CA GLN A 31 -28.86 31.48 -21.56
C GLN A 31 -27.53 32.29 -21.39
N ILE A 32 -26.84 32.15 -20.26
CA ILE A 32 -25.62 32.88 -19.85
C ILE A 32 -24.33 32.23 -20.42
N PHE A 33 -24.43 31.05 -21.03
CA PHE A 33 -23.26 30.26 -21.44
C PHE A 33 -22.37 30.95 -22.48
N PHE A 34 -22.98 31.63 -23.46
CA PHE A 34 -22.21 32.33 -24.51
C PHE A 34 -21.40 33.50 -23.98
N LEU A 35 -21.94 34.24 -23.05
CA LEU A 35 -21.26 35.38 -22.41
C LEU A 35 -20.04 34.92 -21.57
N THR A 36 -20.14 33.81 -20.84
CA THR A 36 -19.04 33.35 -19.99
C THR A 36 -17.86 32.77 -20.78
N CYS A 37 -18.10 32.08 -21.88
CA CYS A 37 -17.01 31.63 -22.76
C CYS A 37 -16.28 32.78 -23.43
N TRP A 38 -17.01 33.79 -23.88
CA TRP A 38 -16.43 34.98 -24.49
C TRP A 38 -15.60 35.80 -23.52
N CYS A 39 -16.13 36.12 -22.31
CA CYS A 39 -15.37 36.79 -21.25
C CYS A 39 -14.12 36.03 -20.85
N LEU A 40 -14.19 34.71 -20.84
CA LEU A 40 -13.05 33.86 -20.49
C LEU A 40 -11.97 33.91 -21.57
N GLU A 41 -12.36 33.96 -22.84
CA GLU A 41 -11.44 34.06 -23.97
C GLU A 41 -10.76 35.44 -23.98
N GLU A 42 -11.49 36.51 -23.64
CA GLU A 42 -10.92 37.85 -23.48
C GLU A 42 -9.89 37.90 -22.35
N VAL A 43 -10.22 37.39 -21.17
CA VAL A 43 -9.30 37.37 -19.99
C VAL A 43 -8.04 36.57 -20.31
N ILE A 44 -8.17 35.43 -21.01
CA ILE A 44 -7.02 34.60 -21.40
C ILE A 44 -6.16 35.30 -22.45
N THR A 45 -6.79 35.97 -23.43
CA THR A 45 -6.09 36.75 -24.46
C THR A 45 -5.38 37.95 -23.81
N TRP A 46 -6.03 38.64 -22.87
CA TRP A 46 -5.41 39.71 -22.09
C TRP A 46 -4.19 39.20 -21.31
N ALA A 47 -4.25 38.01 -20.73
CA ALA A 47 -3.13 37.35 -20.06
C ALA A 47 -2.06 36.82 -21.03
N ARG A 48 -2.12 37.11 -22.31
CA ARG A 48 -1.24 36.62 -23.38
C ARG A 48 -1.17 35.10 -23.43
N MET A 49 -2.24 34.40 -23.11
CA MET A 49 -2.40 32.97 -23.20
C MET A 49 -3.37 32.61 -24.34
N SER A 50 -3.36 31.37 -24.74
CA SER A 50 -4.32 30.85 -25.74
C SER A 50 -4.84 29.50 -25.29
N PHE A 51 -6.12 29.26 -25.55
CA PHE A 51 -6.67 27.92 -25.42
C PHE A 51 -6.09 26.97 -26.49
N LYS A 52 -5.95 25.72 -26.12
CA LYS A 52 -5.65 24.64 -27.04
C LYS A 52 -6.90 23.78 -27.26
N PRO A 53 -7.69 24.04 -28.33
CA PRO A 53 -8.95 23.34 -28.58
C PRO A 53 -8.80 21.82 -28.62
N VAL A 54 -7.70 21.31 -29.19
CA VAL A 54 -7.38 19.87 -29.26
C VAL A 54 -7.27 19.22 -27.86
N LYS A 55 -6.86 19.99 -26.84
CA LYS A 55 -6.74 19.54 -25.43
C LYS A 55 -7.95 19.87 -24.57
N SER A 56 -8.90 20.62 -25.11
CA SER A 56 -10.13 21.01 -24.45
C SER A 56 -11.23 19.98 -24.73
N ARG A 57 -12.16 19.82 -23.79
CA ARG A 57 -13.35 18.97 -23.95
C ARG A 57 -14.55 19.68 -23.34
N SER A 58 -15.69 19.50 -23.97
CA SER A 58 -16.97 19.93 -23.42
C SER A 58 -17.65 18.79 -22.67
N LEU A 59 -18.29 19.11 -21.55
CA LEU A 59 -19.14 18.21 -20.78
C LEU A 59 -20.48 18.86 -20.54
N VAL A 60 -21.53 18.29 -21.12
CA VAL A 60 -22.91 18.73 -20.90
C VAL A 60 -23.64 17.66 -20.10
N LEU A 61 -24.21 18.04 -18.95
CA LEU A 61 -24.96 17.14 -18.10
C LEU A 61 -26.45 17.46 -18.13
N LYS A 62 -27.30 16.46 -18.41
CA LYS A 62 -28.74 16.52 -18.26
C LYS A 62 -29.18 15.42 -17.33
N LYS A 63 -29.81 15.79 -16.20
CA LYS A 63 -30.25 14.85 -15.15
C LYS A 63 -29.12 13.89 -14.72
N GLY A 64 -27.89 14.43 -14.56
CA GLY A 64 -26.73 13.65 -14.13
C GLY A 64 -26.09 12.74 -15.18
N LYS A 65 -26.57 12.78 -16.43
CA LYS A 65 -26.02 12.00 -17.56
C LYS A 65 -25.33 12.93 -18.55
N ALA A 66 -24.15 12.52 -19.04
CA ALA A 66 -23.47 13.25 -20.11
C ALA A 66 -24.27 13.11 -21.41
N ILE A 67 -24.49 14.23 -22.09
CA ILE A 67 -25.19 14.28 -23.41
C ILE A 67 -24.33 15.01 -24.44
N ASN A 68 -24.49 14.64 -25.71
CA ASN A 68 -23.79 15.25 -26.84
C ASN A 68 -24.74 16.07 -27.75
N LYS A 69 -25.58 16.90 -27.11
CA LYS A 69 -26.56 17.71 -27.84
C LYS A 69 -26.01 19.07 -28.26
N PHE A 70 -24.99 19.58 -27.56
CA PHE A 70 -24.47 20.93 -27.78
C PHE A 70 -23.02 20.88 -28.21
N HIS A 71 -22.68 21.61 -29.24
CA HIS A 71 -21.32 21.77 -29.75
C HIS A 71 -20.80 23.15 -29.35
N PHE A 72 -19.59 23.18 -28.84
CA PHE A 72 -18.95 24.42 -28.43
C PHE A 72 -17.72 24.68 -29.27
N THR A 73 -17.43 25.96 -29.48
CA THR A 73 -16.24 26.42 -30.20
C THR A 73 -15.35 27.25 -29.25
N LEU A 74 -14.06 27.20 -29.47
CA LEU A 74 -13.07 28.14 -28.90
C LEU A 74 -12.44 28.85 -30.10
N GLY A 75 -12.71 30.14 -30.23
CA GLY A 75 -12.45 30.86 -31.47
C GLY A 75 -13.19 30.22 -32.66
N SER A 76 -12.47 29.86 -33.69
CA SER A 76 -13.02 29.18 -34.88
C SER A 76 -13.01 27.65 -34.80
N THR A 77 -12.47 27.07 -33.73
CA THR A 77 -12.25 25.61 -33.63
C THR A 77 -13.29 24.96 -32.72
N GLN A 78 -13.98 23.94 -33.24
CA GLN A 78 -14.91 23.13 -32.47
C GLN A 78 -14.20 22.29 -31.42
N ILE A 79 -14.75 22.26 -30.20
CA ILE A 79 -14.26 21.43 -29.07
C ILE A 79 -15.03 20.12 -29.10
N LEU A 80 -14.29 19.00 -29.03
CA LEU A 80 -14.91 17.68 -28.92
C LEU A 80 -15.63 17.51 -27.57
N SER A 81 -16.75 16.80 -27.59
CA SER A 81 -17.42 16.38 -26.37
C SER A 81 -16.63 15.27 -25.67
N ILE A 82 -16.74 15.21 -24.35
CA ILE A 82 -16.21 14.09 -23.54
C ILE A 82 -16.86 12.75 -23.91
N THR A 83 -18.07 12.79 -24.51
CA THR A 83 -18.75 11.61 -25.03
C THR A 83 -18.10 11.05 -26.28
N GLU A 84 -17.45 11.91 -27.08
CA GLU A 84 -16.73 11.52 -28.29
C GLU A 84 -15.30 11.09 -27.99
N LYS A 85 -14.63 11.85 -27.13
CA LYS A 85 -13.24 11.54 -26.75
C LYS A 85 -12.96 11.89 -25.29
N PRO A 86 -12.58 10.91 -24.46
CA PRO A 86 -12.17 11.16 -23.09
C PRO A 86 -11.02 12.16 -22.97
N VAL A 87 -10.92 12.85 -21.84
CA VAL A 87 -9.82 13.77 -21.55
C VAL A 87 -8.97 13.26 -20.38
N LYS A 88 -7.65 13.31 -20.54
CA LYS A 88 -6.71 13.02 -19.46
C LYS A 88 -6.24 14.34 -18.84
N SER A 89 -6.45 14.49 -17.53
CA SER A 89 -6.00 15.64 -16.77
C SER A 89 -5.36 15.22 -15.46
N LEU A 90 -4.14 15.69 -15.18
CA LEU A 90 -3.37 15.38 -13.95
C LEU A 90 -3.32 13.86 -13.63
N GLY A 91 -3.16 13.05 -14.67
CA GLY A 91 -3.13 11.59 -14.53
C GLY A 91 -4.50 10.91 -14.48
N LYS A 92 -5.59 11.65 -14.24
CA LYS A 92 -6.96 11.12 -14.25
C LYS A 92 -7.56 11.20 -15.66
N VAL A 93 -8.22 10.13 -16.08
CA VAL A 93 -9.03 10.08 -17.31
C VAL A 93 -10.48 10.36 -16.94
N PHE A 94 -11.06 11.34 -17.59
CA PHE A 94 -12.48 11.67 -17.47
C PHE A 94 -13.18 11.20 -18.74
N ASP A 95 -14.15 10.32 -18.61
CA ASP A 95 -15.00 9.81 -19.67
C ASP A 95 -16.48 10.21 -19.45
N CYS A 96 -17.32 9.88 -20.42
CA CYS A 96 -18.75 10.19 -20.36
C CYS A 96 -19.52 9.47 -19.25
N SER A 97 -18.99 8.41 -18.70
CA SER A 97 -19.61 7.67 -17.58
C SER A 97 -19.47 8.40 -16.25
N LEU A 98 -18.49 9.29 -16.15
CA LEU A 98 -18.08 9.98 -14.91
C LEU A 98 -17.76 9.01 -13.76
N ARG A 99 -17.40 7.76 -14.12
CA ARG A 99 -17.07 6.69 -13.19
C ARG A 99 -15.64 6.24 -13.41
N ASP A 100 -14.96 5.90 -12.33
CA ASP A 100 -13.58 5.46 -12.40
C ASP A 100 -13.40 3.96 -12.75
N THR A 101 -14.50 3.23 -13.02
CA THR A 101 -14.49 1.77 -13.21
C THR A 101 -13.63 1.32 -14.39
N ALA A 102 -13.71 2.02 -15.54
CA ALA A 102 -12.92 1.69 -16.72
C ALA A 102 -11.42 1.93 -16.46
N SER A 103 -11.09 3.06 -15.84
CA SER A 103 -9.71 3.41 -15.47
C SER A 103 -9.12 2.45 -14.44
N ILE A 104 -9.90 2.01 -13.44
CA ILE A 104 -9.47 1.00 -12.45
C ILE A 104 -9.21 -0.34 -13.16
N ARG A 105 -10.04 -0.72 -14.14
CA ARG A 105 -9.82 -1.93 -14.94
C ARG A 105 -8.55 -1.83 -15.76
N ALA A 106 -8.31 -0.70 -16.41
CA ALA A 106 -7.06 -0.45 -17.15
C ALA A 106 -5.83 -0.53 -16.25
N THR A 107 -5.88 0.11 -15.07
CA THR A 107 -4.81 0.03 -14.06
C THR A 107 -4.54 -1.42 -13.63
N ASN A 108 -5.58 -2.23 -13.49
CA ASN A 108 -5.42 -3.65 -13.19
C ASN A 108 -4.73 -4.43 -14.32
N GLN A 109 -5.05 -4.13 -15.57
CA GLN A 109 -4.41 -4.73 -16.75
C GLN A 109 -2.94 -4.31 -16.86
N GLU A 110 -2.63 -3.05 -16.61
CA GLU A 110 -1.25 -2.55 -16.56
C GLU A 110 -0.43 -3.23 -15.48
N LEU A 111 -0.96 -3.37 -14.27
CA LEU A 111 -0.29 -4.11 -13.18
C LEU A 111 0.04 -5.55 -13.61
N GLU A 112 -0.93 -6.26 -14.21
CA GLU A 112 -0.70 -7.63 -14.68
C GLU A 112 0.36 -7.69 -15.77
N ALA A 113 0.34 -6.72 -16.71
CA ALA A 113 1.33 -6.65 -17.78
C ALA A 113 2.75 -6.43 -17.22
N TRP A 114 2.90 -5.49 -16.26
CA TRP A 114 4.21 -5.23 -15.64
C TRP A 114 4.73 -6.43 -14.83
N LEU A 115 3.88 -7.04 -14.01
CA LEU A 115 4.26 -8.24 -13.23
C LEU A 115 4.65 -9.40 -14.17
N THR A 116 3.91 -9.60 -15.25
CA THR A 116 4.19 -10.65 -16.24
C THR A 116 5.48 -10.37 -17.01
N ALA A 117 5.74 -9.13 -17.39
CA ALA A 117 6.99 -8.74 -18.05
C ALA A 117 8.21 -9.01 -17.16
N VAL A 118 8.12 -8.63 -15.88
CA VAL A 118 9.17 -8.93 -14.88
C VAL A 118 9.30 -10.44 -14.66
N ASP A 119 8.20 -11.18 -14.60
CA ASP A 119 8.22 -12.63 -14.43
C ASP A 119 8.93 -13.35 -15.57
N LYS A 120 8.68 -12.93 -16.81
CA LYS A 120 9.31 -13.48 -18.03
C LYS A 120 10.78 -13.06 -18.20
N SER A 121 11.25 -12.04 -17.46
CA SER A 121 12.65 -11.64 -17.53
C SER A 121 13.58 -12.77 -17.02
N GLY A 122 14.80 -12.86 -17.54
CA GLY A 122 15.82 -13.82 -17.08
C GLY A 122 16.42 -13.48 -15.69
N LEU A 123 15.90 -12.47 -14.99
CA LEU A 123 16.46 -12.02 -13.72
C LEU A 123 16.21 -13.01 -12.59
N PRO A 124 17.15 -13.17 -11.65
CA PRO A 124 16.93 -13.87 -10.39
C PRO A 124 15.77 -13.28 -9.59
N GLY A 125 15.03 -14.13 -8.86
CA GLY A 125 13.79 -13.74 -8.16
C GLY A 125 13.95 -12.56 -7.18
N LYS A 126 15.10 -12.44 -6.50
CA LYS A 126 15.40 -11.32 -5.61
C LYS A 126 15.45 -9.97 -6.33
N PHE A 127 15.93 -9.92 -7.57
CA PHE A 127 15.93 -8.70 -8.40
C PHE A 127 14.54 -8.39 -8.95
N LYS A 128 13.76 -9.41 -9.31
CA LYS A 128 12.34 -9.24 -9.68
C LYS A 128 11.54 -8.61 -8.54
N ALA A 129 11.76 -9.09 -7.31
CA ALA A 129 11.13 -8.53 -6.12
C ALA A 129 11.58 -7.08 -5.84
N TRP A 130 12.83 -6.73 -6.12
CA TRP A 130 13.34 -5.36 -6.02
C TRP A 130 12.68 -4.43 -7.06
N ILE A 131 12.53 -4.89 -8.30
CA ILE A 131 11.83 -4.13 -9.36
C ILE A 131 10.37 -3.88 -8.96
N TYR A 132 9.70 -4.86 -8.35
CA TYR A 132 8.38 -4.62 -7.81
C TYR A 132 8.38 -3.51 -6.75
N GLN A 133 9.25 -3.62 -5.74
CA GLN A 133 9.28 -2.68 -4.60
C GLN A 133 9.58 -1.24 -5.03
N HIS A 134 10.57 -1.05 -5.91
CA HIS A 134 11.08 0.28 -6.25
C HIS A 134 10.59 0.82 -7.60
N GLY A 135 10.03 -0.04 -8.45
CA GLY A 135 9.49 0.33 -9.74
C GLY A 135 7.96 0.24 -9.79
N ILE A 136 7.40 -0.96 -9.68
CA ILE A 136 5.97 -1.20 -9.90
C ILE A 136 5.11 -0.60 -8.78
N LEU A 137 5.52 -0.77 -7.51
CA LEU A 137 4.75 -0.29 -6.36
C LEU A 137 4.49 1.22 -6.40
N PRO A 138 5.48 2.11 -6.62
CA PRO A 138 5.24 3.54 -6.76
C PRO A 138 4.36 3.89 -7.97
N LEU A 139 4.57 3.19 -9.09
CA LEU A 139 3.78 3.43 -10.32
C LEU A 139 2.31 3.09 -10.14
N ILE A 140 1.99 1.97 -9.47
CA ILE A 140 0.61 1.55 -9.26
C ILE A 140 -0.09 2.37 -8.17
N LEU A 141 0.63 2.87 -7.17
CA LEU A 141 0.05 3.71 -6.11
C LEU A 141 -0.54 5.00 -6.68
N TRP A 142 0.09 5.61 -7.67
CA TRP A 142 -0.40 6.86 -8.25
C TRP A 142 -1.84 6.79 -8.78
N PRO A 143 -2.20 5.89 -9.73
CA PRO A 143 -3.58 5.77 -10.18
C PRO A 143 -4.54 5.36 -9.07
N LEU A 144 -4.11 4.53 -8.10
CA LEU A 144 -4.94 4.15 -6.96
C LEU A 144 -5.31 5.34 -6.05
N LEU A 145 -4.49 6.39 -6.03
CA LEU A 145 -4.77 7.63 -5.29
C LEU A 145 -5.61 8.62 -6.11
N VAL A 146 -5.41 8.65 -7.42
CA VAL A 146 -6.13 9.57 -8.32
C VAL A 146 -7.59 9.14 -8.52
N TYR A 147 -7.83 7.84 -8.58
CA TYR A 147 -9.17 7.26 -8.75
C TYR A 147 -9.82 6.91 -7.40
N ASP A 148 -11.14 6.88 -7.39
CA ASP A 148 -11.92 6.47 -6.21
C ASP A 148 -11.98 4.93 -6.10
N VAL A 149 -10.88 4.34 -5.61
CA VAL A 149 -10.69 2.88 -5.55
C VAL A 149 -11.12 2.31 -4.19
N PRO A 150 -12.01 1.31 -4.16
CA PRO A 150 -12.37 0.61 -2.92
C PRO A 150 -11.19 -0.22 -2.40
N ILE A 151 -11.05 -0.31 -1.07
CA ILE A 151 -9.99 -1.11 -0.44
C ILE A 151 -10.01 -2.58 -0.88
N SER A 152 -11.19 -3.16 -1.11
CA SER A 152 -11.33 -4.53 -1.60
C SER A 152 -10.67 -4.77 -2.97
N THR A 153 -10.65 -3.76 -3.84
CA THR A 153 -9.94 -3.79 -5.11
C THR A 153 -8.43 -3.76 -4.90
N VAL A 154 -7.95 -2.92 -3.99
CA VAL A 154 -6.52 -2.85 -3.62
C VAL A 154 -6.05 -4.15 -3.00
N GLU A 155 -6.85 -4.76 -2.10
CA GLU A 155 -6.60 -6.10 -1.57
C GLU A 155 -6.51 -7.16 -2.69
N GLY A 156 -7.33 -7.01 -3.74
CA GLY A 156 -7.25 -7.86 -4.93
C GLY A 156 -5.93 -7.73 -5.69
N PHE A 157 -5.45 -6.51 -5.83
CA PHE A 157 -4.14 -6.23 -6.45
C PHE A 157 -3.01 -6.79 -5.59
N GLU A 158 -3.04 -6.58 -4.28
CA GLU A 158 -2.04 -7.13 -3.36
C GLU A 158 -1.98 -8.66 -3.41
N ARG A 159 -3.13 -9.35 -3.44
CA ARG A 159 -3.16 -10.82 -3.59
C ARG A 159 -2.46 -11.29 -4.87
N ARG A 160 -2.58 -10.51 -5.95
CA ARG A 160 -1.90 -10.81 -7.22
C ARG A 160 -0.40 -10.59 -7.10
N VAL A 161 0.02 -9.46 -6.57
CA VAL A 161 1.43 -9.14 -6.30
C VAL A 161 2.07 -10.21 -5.42
N SER A 162 1.41 -10.59 -4.32
CA SER A 162 1.90 -11.60 -3.38
C SER A 162 2.15 -12.95 -4.07
N ARG A 163 1.28 -13.36 -5.02
CA ARG A 163 1.50 -14.59 -5.79
C ARG A 163 2.78 -14.55 -6.64
N PHE A 164 3.08 -13.40 -7.25
CA PHE A 164 4.32 -13.23 -8.01
C PHE A 164 5.54 -13.19 -7.09
N LEU A 165 5.49 -12.48 -5.96
CA LEU A 165 6.57 -12.44 -4.99
C LEU A 165 6.88 -13.84 -4.44
N LEU A 166 5.86 -14.62 -4.06
CA LEU A 166 6.04 -16.00 -3.62
C LEU A 166 6.69 -16.85 -4.71
N LYS A 167 6.24 -16.73 -5.96
CA LYS A 167 6.84 -17.44 -7.11
C LYS A 167 8.31 -17.06 -7.30
N TRP A 168 8.63 -15.77 -7.31
CA TRP A 168 10.00 -15.29 -7.54
C TRP A 168 10.97 -15.68 -6.43
N LEU A 169 10.48 -15.73 -5.20
CA LEU A 169 11.26 -16.20 -4.04
C LEU A 169 11.23 -17.72 -3.87
N GLN A 170 10.60 -18.44 -4.81
CA GLN A 170 10.43 -19.90 -4.77
C GLN A 170 9.76 -20.42 -3.50
N LEU A 171 8.83 -19.65 -2.95
CA LEU A 171 8.07 -19.97 -1.75
C LEU A 171 6.77 -20.72 -2.09
N PRO A 172 6.26 -21.55 -1.18
CA PRO A 172 5.00 -22.26 -1.39
C PRO A 172 3.83 -21.27 -1.59
N ARG A 173 2.90 -21.63 -2.48
CA ARG A 173 1.67 -20.85 -2.70
C ARG A 173 0.78 -20.78 -1.46
N SER A 174 0.88 -21.77 -0.58
CA SER A 174 0.17 -21.86 0.70
C SER A 174 0.74 -20.95 1.79
N LEU A 175 1.91 -20.35 1.57
CA LEU A 175 2.49 -19.42 2.54
C LEU A 175 1.65 -18.14 2.62
N SER A 176 1.31 -17.76 3.83
CA SER A 176 0.59 -16.51 4.08
C SER A 176 1.37 -15.28 3.59
N SER A 177 0.69 -14.34 2.95
CA SER A 177 1.30 -13.06 2.55
C SER A 177 1.80 -12.23 3.74
N ILE A 178 1.38 -12.55 4.96
CA ILE A 178 1.90 -11.95 6.19
C ILE A 178 3.40 -12.22 6.34
N ALA A 179 3.90 -13.37 5.86
CA ALA A 179 5.32 -13.68 5.83
C ALA A 179 6.13 -12.68 4.97
N LEU A 180 5.51 -12.07 3.97
CA LEU A 180 6.16 -11.08 3.10
C LEU A 180 6.19 -9.68 3.72
N TYR A 181 5.11 -9.28 4.38
CA TYR A 181 4.86 -7.88 4.74
C TYR A 181 4.85 -7.60 6.25
N GLY A 182 4.77 -8.62 7.11
CA GLY A 182 4.68 -8.46 8.56
C GLY A 182 5.91 -7.74 9.14
N GLN A 183 5.68 -6.75 9.99
CA GLN A 183 6.73 -5.97 10.62
C GLN A 183 7.00 -6.44 12.07
N ASN A 184 6.03 -7.08 12.71
CA ASN A 184 6.19 -7.70 14.04
C ASN A 184 6.65 -9.16 13.97
N ASN A 185 6.99 -9.66 12.77
CA ASN A 185 7.45 -11.02 12.56
C ASN A 185 8.87 -11.21 13.09
N LYS A 186 9.21 -12.42 13.54
CA LYS A 186 10.60 -12.78 13.91
C LYS A 186 11.58 -12.66 12.73
N LEU A 187 11.08 -12.72 11.51
CA LEU A 187 11.83 -12.47 10.28
C LEU A 187 11.12 -11.38 9.47
N LYS A 188 11.70 -10.19 9.43
CA LYS A 188 11.17 -9.04 8.68
C LYS A 188 11.84 -8.98 7.31
N LEU A 189 11.05 -9.04 6.25
CA LEU A 189 11.52 -8.87 4.87
C LEU A 189 11.40 -7.41 4.43
N PRO A 190 12.17 -6.97 3.43
CA PRO A 190 12.19 -5.57 2.99
C PRO A 190 11.07 -5.24 1.99
N PHE A 191 9.89 -5.83 2.15
CA PHE A 191 8.77 -5.62 1.24
C PHE A 191 7.68 -4.78 1.91
N SER A 192 7.15 -3.82 1.15
CA SER A 192 5.97 -3.05 1.56
C SER A 192 4.71 -3.66 0.96
N SER A 193 3.65 -3.69 1.75
CA SER A 193 2.32 -4.08 1.31
C SER A 193 1.69 -2.95 0.48
N LEU A 194 1.14 -3.27 -0.68
CA LEU A 194 0.42 -2.31 -1.51
C LEU A 194 -0.81 -1.75 -0.77
N ASN A 195 -1.52 -2.62 -0.05
CA ASN A 195 -2.68 -2.24 0.73
C ASN A 195 -2.33 -1.25 1.85
N GLU A 196 -1.25 -1.52 2.59
CA GLU A 196 -0.76 -0.66 3.66
C GLU A 196 -0.30 0.70 3.11
N GLU A 197 0.51 0.73 2.06
CA GLU A 197 0.98 1.96 1.45
C GLU A 197 -0.18 2.80 0.90
N PHE A 198 -1.19 2.16 0.30
CA PHE A 198 -2.41 2.82 -0.13
C PHE A 198 -3.16 3.45 1.05
N MET A 199 -3.39 2.71 2.14
CA MET A 199 -4.09 3.22 3.32
C MET A 199 -3.35 4.41 3.95
N VAL A 200 -2.05 4.29 4.13
CA VAL A 200 -1.20 5.34 4.72
C VAL A 200 -1.17 6.60 3.84
N THR A 201 -1.09 6.43 2.52
CA THR A 201 -1.05 7.57 1.61
C THR A 201 -2.41 8.27 1.52
N ARG A 202 -3.52 7.51 1.51
CA ARG A 202 -4.88 8.09 1.61
C ARG A 202 -5.11 8.83 2.94
N THR A 203 -4.61 8.29 4.04
CA THR A 203 -4.63 8.96 5.34
C THR A 203 -3.88 10.29 5.29
N ARG A 204 -2.69 10.30 4.67
CA ARG A 204 -1.92 11.52 4.46
C ARG A 204 -2.68 12.56 3.64
N GLU A 205 -3.36 12.14 2.59
CA GLU A 205 -4.18 13.01 1.74
C GLU A 205 -5.31 13.67 2.53
N VAL A 206 -6.04 12.90 3.35
CA VAL A 206 -7.10 13.42 4.23
C VAL A 206 -6.54 14.47 5.20
N LEU A 207 -5.39 14.21 5.81
CA LEU A 207 -4.74 15.15 6.72
C LEU A 207 -4.33 16.45 6.00
N GLN A 208 -3.81 16.34 4.78
CA GLN A 208 -3.45 17.52 3.99
C GLN A 208 -4.66 18.35 3.62
N TYR A 209 -5.81 17.73 3.32
CA TYR A 209 -7.05 18.48 3.08
C TYR A 209 -7.58 19.15 4.34
N ARG A 210 -7.62 18.45 5.47
CA ARG A 210 -8.10 19.01 6.76
C ARG A 210 -7.24 20.19 7.26
N GLU A 211 -5.94 20.17 6.98
CA GLU A 211 -4.99 21.21 7.39
C GLU A 211 -4.84 22.36 6.36
N SER A 212 -5.58 22.30 5.24
CA SER A 212 -5.48 23.34 4.22
C SER A 212 -6.06 24.67 4.72
N CYS A 213 -5.31 25.74 4.49
CA CYS A 213 -5.77 27.11 4.76
C CYS A 213 -6.89 27.58 3.81
N ASP A 214 -7.07 26.91 2.66
CA ASP A 214 -8.15 27.20 1.72
C ASP A 214 -9.43 26.45 2.15
N PRO A 215 -10.51 27.17 2.53
CA PRO A 215 -11.78 26.55 2.94
C PRO A 215 -12.37 25.63 1.86
N LYS A 216 -12.18 25.95 0.57
CA LYS A 216 -12.67 25.12 -0.53
C LYS A 216 -11.92 23.79 -0.60
N VAL A 217 -10.64 23.78 -0.24
CA VAL A 217 -9.83 22.55 -0.20
C VAL A 217 -10.15 21.75 1.05
N SER A 218 -10.26 22.39 2.21
CA SER A 218 -10.56 21.71 3.47
C SER A 218 -11.93 21.04 3.48
N GLN A 219 -12.91 21.60 2.74
CA GLN A 219 -14.25 21.03 2.58
C GLN A 219 -14.39 20.10 1.37
N ALA A 220 -13.44 20.15 0.42
CA ALA A 220 -13.51 19.34 -0.79
C ALA A 220 -13.16 17.87 -0.54
N GLY A 221 -13.97 16.96 -1.06
CA GLY A 221 -13.60 15.54 -1.23
C GLY A 221 -13.66 14.67 0.01
N ILE A 222 -13.80 15.23 1.21
CA ILE A 222 -13.86 14.46 2.46
C ILE A 222 -15.30 13.96 2.71
N GLU A 223 -16.30 14.71 2.29
CA GLU A 223 -17.72 14.44 2.56
C GLU A 223 -18.37 13.46 1.58
N VAL A 224 -17.82 13.26 0.39
CA VAL A 224 -18.38 12.32 -0.60
C VAL A 224 -17.95 10.90 -0.27
N VAL A 225 -18.26 10.46 0.93
CA VAL A 225 -18.02 9.07 1.32
C VAL A 225 -19.19 8.23 0.88
N ARG A 226 -18.98 7.35 -0.10
CA ARG A 226 -19.98 6.35 -0.46
C ARG A 226 -20.28 5.46 0.75
N THR A 227 -21.53 5.41 1.15
CA THR A 227 -22.01 4.50 2.20
C THR A 227 -21.67 3.05 1.85
N GLY A 228 -21.37 2.23 2.87
CA GLY A 228 -21.09 0.80 2.70
C GLY A 228 -19.66 0.43 2.30
N ARG A 229 -18.69 1.36 2.29
CA ARG A 229 -17.28 1.00 2.10
C ARG A 229 -16.71 0.33 3.35
N LYS A 230 -16.00 -0.77 3.15
CA LYS A 230 -15.30 -1.54 4.21
C LYS A 230 -14.27 -0.71 4.99
N TRP A 231 -13.67 0.27 4.35
CA TRP A 231 -12.62 1.13 4.91
C TRP A 231 -12.72 2.55 4.32
N LYS A 232 -12.51 3.55 5.17
CA LYS A 232 -12.51 4.97 4.80
C LYS A 232 -11.35 5.66 5.47
N ALA A 233 -10.61 6.45 4.69
CA ALA A 233 -9.41 7.12 5.18
C ALA A 233 -9.71 8.14 6.30
N ALA A 234 -10.83 8.86 6.20
CA ALA A 234 -11.22 9.83 7.23
C ALA A 234 -11.51 9.15 8.57
N GLU A 235 -12.25 8.04 8.57
CA GLU A 235 -12.51 7.24 9.77
C GLU A 235 -11.22 6.66 10.37
N ALA A 236 -10.28 6.22 9.50
CA ALA A 236 -8.98 5.71 9.95
C ALA A 236 -8.14 6.81 10.63
N VAL A 237 -8.19 8.06 10.14
CA VAL A 237 -7.56 9.21 10.78
C VAL A 237 -8.17 9.45 12.16
N ASP A 238 -9.49 9.48 12.26
CA ASP A 238 -10.19 9.77 13.52
C ASP A 238 -9.89 8.71 14.58
N VAL A 239 -9.89 7.43 14.18
CA VAL A 239 -9.51 6.31 15.06
C VAL A 239 -8.05 6.41 15.52
N ALA A 240 -7.13 6.68 14.59
CA ALA A 240 -5.71 6.83 14.92
C ALA A 240 -5.46 8.02 15.88
N GLU A 241 -6.11 9.16 15.65
CA GLU A 241 -6.03 10.31 16.55
C GLU A 241 -6.59 9.99 17.94
N ALA A 242 -7.73 9.31 18.01
CA ALA A 242 -8.34 8.91 19.28
C ALA A 242 -7.40 7.97 20.07
N GLN A 243 -6.78 6.99 19.40
CA GLN A 243 -5.82 6.07 20.04
C GLN A 243 -4.57 6.81 20.53
N LEU A 244 -4.02 7.73 19.74
CA LEU A 244 -2.86 8.52 20.16
C LEU A 244 -3.18 9.42 21.34
N ARG A 245 -4.36 10.06 21.39
CA ARG A 245 -4.83 10.86 22.52
C ARG A 245 -5.04 10.01 23.76
N HIS A 246 -5.62 8.82 23.63
CA HIS A 246 -5.81 7.87 24.72
C HIS A 246 -4.47 7.42 25.31
N ARG A 247 -3.47 7.09 24.50
CA ARG A 247 -2.12 6.76 24.97
C ARG A 247 -1.47 7.92 25.76
N VAL A 248 -1.69 9.16 25.33
CA VAL A 248 -1.24 10.35 26.06
C VAL A 248 -1.89 10.42 27.43
N LEU A 249 -3.19 10.21 27.51
CA LEU A 249 -3.96 10.27 28.75
C LEU A 249 -3.50 9.19 29.72
N VAL A 250 -3.43 7.94 29.27
CA VAL A 250 -2.95 6.81 30.07
C VAL A 250 -1.53 7.03 30.57
N GLY A 251 -0.61 7.50 29.72
CA GLY A 251 0.77 7.83 30.13
C GLY A 251 0.84 8.96 31.15
N THR A 252 -0.08 9.93 31.11
CA THR A 252 -0.16 11.01 32.09
C THR A 252 -0.67 10.51 33.44
N VAL A 253 -1.72 9.69 33.44
CA VAL A 253 -2.27 9.08 34.66
C VAL A 253 -1.24 8.13 35.30
N ALA A 254 -0.55 7.32 34.50
CA ALA A 254 0.48 6.41 34.98
C ALA A 254 1.68 7.14 35.62
N ARG A 255 2.04 8.34 35.14
CA ARG A 255 3.09 9.16 35.74
C ARG A 255 2.71 9.78 37.08
N GLY A 256 1.43 10.04 37.30
CA GLY A 256 0.93 10.54 38.59
C GLY A 256 1.02 9.49 39.73
N ARG A 257 1.24 8.21 39.41
CA ARG A 257 1.44 7.14 40.36
C ARG A 257 2.92 6.79 40.41
N ALA A 258 3.60 7.05 41.53
CA ALA A 258 5.02 6.77 41.69
C ALA A 258 5.36 5.32 41.33
N GLY A 259 6.29 5.13 40.39
CA GLY A 259 6.76 3.82 39.94
C GLY A 259 5.95 3.14 38.83
N LEU A 260 4.83 3.71 38.39
CA LEU A 260 3.96 3.14 37.36
C LEU A 260 3.86 4.10 36.15
N GLY A 261 4.75 4.07 35.25
CA GLY A 261 4.60 4.86 34.03
C GLY A 261 5.78 4.86 33.12
N SER A 262 5.52 5.03 31.84
CA SER A 262 6.57 5.24 30.83
C SER A 262 7.28 6.56 31.10
N SER A 263 8.62 6.54 31.15
CA SER A 263 9.45 7.75 31.25
C SER A 263 9.36 8.66 30.02
N LYS A 264 8.83 8.16 28.90
CA LYS A 264 8.70 8.91 27.66
C LYS A 264 7.43 9.76 27.67
N THR A 265 7.60 11.07 27.55
CA THR A 265 6.47 12.00 27.35
C THR A 265 5.78 11.67 26.03
N PRO A 266 4.46 11.47 26.00
CA PRO A 266 3.74 11.25 24.75
C PRO A 266 3.97 12.41 23.80
N ARG A 267 4.45 12.11 22.59
CA ARG A 267 4.86 13.14 21.62
C ARG A 267 3.66 13.80 20.93
N TYR A 268 2.53 13.11 20.87
CA TYR A 268 1.39 13.54 20.05
C TYR A 268 0.84 14.93 20.40
N ASN A 269 0.65 15.23 21.69
CA ASN A 269 0.11 16.55 22.12
C ASN A 269 1.05 17.72 21.85
N LYS A 270 2.34 17.46 21.66
CA LYS A 270 3.36 18.47 21.34
C LYS A 270 3.70 18.49 19.85
N ALA A 271 3.24 17.50 19.09
CA ALA A 271 3.52 17.38 17.67
C ALA A 271 2.65 18.32 16.86
N GLN A 272 3.25 19.00 15.88
CA GLN A 272 2.56 19.90 14.96
C GLN A 272 2.91 19.57 13.51
N GLY A 273 2.07 19.95 12.58
CA GLY A 273 2.31 19.88 11.16
C GLY A 273 2.79 18.48 10.70
N LYS A 274 4.00 18.41 10.15
CA LYS A 274 4.57 17.18 9.59
C LYS A 274 4.71 16.06 10.62
N ASP A 275 5.14 16.40 11.84
CA ASP A 275 5.38 15.39 12.89
C ASP A 275 4.07 14.78 13.37
N LYS A 276 3.02 15.59 13.54
CA LYS A 276 1.68 15.11 13.87
C LYS A 276 1.16 14.15 12.78
N ARG A 277 1.32 14.53 11.52
CA ARG A 277 0.93 13.67 10.38
C ARG A 277 1.69 12.34 10.38
N SER A 278 3.00 12.37 10.66
CA SER A 278 3.82 11.15 10.74
C SER A 278 3.32 10.21 11.82
N LEU A 279 3.01 10.72 13.01
CA LEU A 279 2.48 9.91 14.12
C LEU A 279 1.15 9.24 13.77
N ILE A 280 0.24 9.96 13.11
CA ILE A 280 -1.04 9.38 12.66
C ILE A 280 -0.81 8.28 11.61
N GLN A 281 0.09 8.51 10.67
CA GLN A 281 0.44 7.50 9.66
C GLN A 281 1.09 6.25 10.28
N GLU A 282 1.96 6.42 11.27
CA GLU A 282 2.55 5.32 12.03
C GLU A 282 1.48 4.53 12.80
N GLU A 283 0.49 5.22 13.36
CA GLU A 283 -0.63 4.56 14.05
C GLU A 283 -1.52 3.76 13.10
N VAL A 284 -1.78 4.27 11.90
CA VAL A 284 -2.49 3.52 10.86
C VAL A 284 -1.70 2.28 10.43
N ARG A 285 -0.36 2.37 10.31
CA ARG A 285 0.50 1.20 10.05
C ARG A 285 0.44 0.20 11.19
N ALA A 286 0.50 0.67 12.44
CA ALA A 286 0.41 -0.18 13.62
C ALA A 286 -0.91 -0.95 13.65
N ALA A 287 -2.04 -0.31 13.35
CA ALA A 287 -3.35 -0.96 13.29
C ALA A 287 -3.42 -2.08 12.22
N VAL A 288 -2.79 -1.86 11.06
CA VAL A 288 -2.68 -2.90 10.02
C VAL A 288 -1.82 -4.07 10.50
N GLU A 289 -0.73 -3.77 11.18
CA GLU A 289 0.18 -4.80 11.71
C GLU A 289 -0.45 -5.60 12.85
N ASP A 290 -1.23 -4.97 13.72
CA ASP A 290 -2.00 -5.64 14.77
C ASP A 290 -3.02 -6.64 14.17
N GLN A 291 -3.67 -6.27 13.06
CA GLN A 291 -4.54 -7.20 12.33
C GLN A 291 -3.76 -8.39 11.75
N ARG A 292 -2.56 -8.17 11.22
CA ARG A 292 -1.67 -9.24 10.72
C ARG A 292 -1.25 -10.16 11.87
N THR A 293 -0.82 -9.59 12.98
CA THR A 293 -0.40 -10.34 14.17
C THR A 293 -1.55 -11.17 14.73
N SER A 294 -2.76 -10.61 14.85
CA SER A 294 -3.94 -11.32 15.31
C SER A 294 -4.28 -12.51 14.39
N ARG A 295 -4.16 -12.34 13.07
CA ARG A 295 -4.34 -13.45 12.13
C ARG A 295 -3.28 -14.53 12.29
N MET A 296 -2.00 -14.14 12.51
CA MET A 296 -0.91 -15.11 12.71
C MET A 296 -1.07 -15.92 13.98
N VAL A 297 -1.50 -15.31 15.07
CA VAL A 297 -1.80 -16.03 16.33
C VAL A 297 -2.86 -17.10 16.10
N GLY A 298 -3.85 -16.85 15.24
CA GLY A 298 -4.87 -17.81 14.85
C GLY A 298 -4.38 -18.93 13.93
N MET A 299 -3.21 -18.79 13.29
CA MET A 299 -2.65 -19.81 12.40
C MET A 299 -1.83 -20.84 13.17
N ARG A 300 -2.37 -22.06 13.30
CA ARG A 300 -1.75 -23.13 14.10
C ARG A 300 -0.32 -23.45 13.67
N GLN A 301 -0.06 -23.59 12.39
CA GLN A 301 1.24 -23.97 11.81
C GLN A 301 2.10 -22.73 11.52
N GLN A 302 1.67 -21.87 10.59
CA GLN A 302 2.45 -20.73 10.15
C GLN A 302 2.59 -19.62 11.21
N GLY A 303 1.78 -19.64 12.27
CA GLY A 303 1.86 -18.74 13.42
C GLY A 303 2.67 -19.30 14.60
N ALA A 304 3.28 -20.47 14.48
CA ALA A 304 4.02 -21.10 15.59
C ALA A 304 5.12 -20.18 16.18
N TRP A 305 5.77 -19.38 15.33
CA TRP A 305 6.81 -18.45 15.75
C TRP A 305 6.31 -17.35 16.71
N THR A 306 5.03 -17.05 16.75
CA THR A 306 4.46 -16.05 17.68
C THR A 306 4.66 -16.44 19.15
N ARG A 307 4.89 -17.73 19.42
CA ARG A 307 5.15 -18.31 20.74
C ARG A 307 6.64 -18.42 21.08
N TRP A 308 7.53 -17.99 20.19
CA TRP A 308 8.97 -18.07 20.43
C TRP A 308 9.43 -16.84 21.21
N GLU A 309 9.40 -16.93 22.52
CA GLU A 309 9.73 -15.79 23.41
C GLU A 309 11.19 -15.38 23.29
N GLN A 310 12.11 -16.35 23.22
CA GLN A 310 13.55 -16.10 23.22
C GLN A 310 14.15 -15.87 21.82
N ALA A 311 13.37 -16.02 20.76
CA ALA A 311 13.87 -15.81 19.42
C ALA A 311 14.04 -14.32 19.11
N VAL A 312 15.27 -13.93 18.79
CA VAL A 312 15.61 -12.56 18.42
C VAL A 312 15.03 -12.23 17.05
N GLU A 313 14.44 -11.05 16.94
CA GLU A 313 13.94 -10.54 15.67
C GLU A 313 15.09 -10.28 14.69
N ARG A 314 14.93 -10.73 13.45
CA ARG A 314 15.90 -10.54 12.39
C ARG A 314 15.29 -9.73 11.24
N LYS A 315 15.88 -8.58 10.96
CA LYS A 315 15.54 -7.75 9.80
C LYS A 315 16.47 -8.09 8.63
N VAL A 316 15.88 -8.49 7.51
CA VAL A 316 16.57 -8.70 6.24
C VAL A 316 16.52 -7.40 5.45
N SER A 317 17.66 -6.74 5.27
CA SER A 317 17.77 -5.58 4.38
C SER A 317 17.94 -6.02 2.92
N TRP A 318 17.76 -5.10 1.98
CA TRP A 318 18.03 -5.37 0.56
C TRP A 318 19.47 -5.84 0.32
N THR A 319 20.45 -5.23 1.00
CA THR A 319 21.85 -5.65 0.91
C THR A 319 22.05 -7.11 1.36
N LYS A 320 21.41 -7.51 2.46
CA LYS A 320 21.45 -8.91 2.92
C LYS A 320 20.75 -9.84 1.94
N LEU A 321 19.60 -9.42 1.38
CA LEU A 321 18.87 -10.20 0.39
C LEU A 321 19.69 -10.41 -0.90
N TRP A 322 20.45 -9.39 -1.32
CA TRP A 322 21.31 -9.48 -2.52
C TRP A 322 22.52 -10.39 -2.33
N LYS A 323 23.16 -10.32 -1.15
CA LYS A 323 24.31 -11.18 -0.82
C LYS A 323 23.92 -12.64 -0.57
N ALA A 324 22.71 -12.87 -0.06
CA ALA A 324 22.26 -14.20 0.27
C ALA A 324 21.91 -15.02 -0.98
N GLU A 325 22.24 -16.29 -0.93
CA GLU A 325 21.85 -17.25 -1.97
C GLU A 325 20.34 -17.54 -1.90
N PRO A 326 19.66 -17.70 -3.05
CA PRO A 326 18.21 -17.86 -3.08
C PRO A 326 17.70 -19.02 -2.22
N HIS A 327 18.42 -20.15 -2.18
CA HIS A 327 18.02 -21.30 -1.38
C HIS A 327 18.10 -21.05 0.14
N ARG A 328 19.06 -20.24 0.60
CA ARG A 328 19.17 -19.87 2.02
C ARG A 328 18.01 -18.97 2.45
N ILE A 329 17.62 -18.00 1.62
CA ILE A 329 16.47 -17.13 1.87
C ILE A 329 15.20 -17.97 1.92
N LYS A 330 15.01 -18.84 0.93
CA LYS A 330 13.87 -19.75 0.87
C LYS A 330 13.79 -20.63 2.11
N PHE A 331 14.90 -21.28 2.49
CA PHE A 331 14.99 -22.14 3.68
C PHE A 331 14.62 -21.35 4.94
N LEU A 332 15.20 -20.15 5.13
CA LEU A 332 14.97 -19.32 6.31
C LEU A 332 13.49 -18.96 6.46
N ILE A 333 12.86 -18.51 5.39
CA ILE A 333 11.43 -18.15 5.42
C ILE A 333 10.58 -19.39 5.70
N GLN A 334 10.85 -20.49 5.01
CA GLN A 334 10.10 -21.74 5.19
C GLN A 334 10.27 -22.33 6.60
N ALA A 335 11.44 -22.19 7.19
CA ALA A 335 11.70 -22.63 8.55
C ALA A 335 10.93 -21.81 9.60
N VAL A 336 10.97 -20.48 9.50
CA VAL A 336 10.26 -19.59 10.45
C VAL A 336 8.76 -19.84 10.41
N TYR A 337 8.19 -20.06 9.23
CA TYR A 337 6.75 -20.26 9.07
C TYR A 337 6.32 -21.75 9.06
N ASP A 338 7.23 -22.64 9.42
CA ASP A 338 6.98 -24.09 9.51
C ASP A 338 6.34 -24.71 8.25
N VAL A 339 6.81 -24.28 7.07
CA VAL A 339 6.36 -24.81 5.77
C VAL A 339 7.45 -25.60 5.05
N LEU A 340 8.47 -26.06 5.78
CA LEU A 340 9.42 -27.05 5.26
C LEU A 340 8.78 -28.44 5.23
N PRO A 341 9.20 -29.33 4.30
CA PRO A 341 8.68 -30.68 4.17
C PRO A 341 9.21 -31.60 5.29
N SER A 342 8.87 -31.29 6.55
CA SER A 342 9.10 -32.23 7.66
C SER A 342 8.13 -33.41 7.57
N PRO A 343 8.44 -34.61 8.11
CA PRO A 343 7.50 -35.72 8.12
C PRO A 343 6.14 -35.37 8.67
N SER A 344 6.08 -34.56 9.74
CA SER A 344 4.84 -34.08 10.32
C SER A 344 4.05 -33.18 9.36
N ASN A 345 4.74 -32.31 8.61
CA ASN A 345 4.11 -31.45 7.63
C ASN A 345 3.66 -32.24 6.39
N LEU A 346 4.50 -33.14 5.88
CA LEU A 346 4.16 -34.02 4.77
C LEU A 346 2.94 -34.88 5.08
N PHE A 347 2.85 -35.43 6.31
CA PHE A 347 1.68 -36.14 6.79
C PHE A 347 0.42 -35.24 6.83
N SER A 348 0.55 -34.05 7.36
CA SER A 348 -0.56 -33.08 7.40
C SER A 348 -1.03 -32.65 6.01
N TRP A 349 -0.15 -32.72 5.02
CA TRP A 349 -0.47 -32.44 3.60
C TRP A 349 -0.96 -33.67 2.83
N GLY A 350 -1.05 -34.83 3.49
CA GLY A 350 -1.48 -36.09 2.87
C GLY A 350 -0.47 -36.70 1.89
N MET A 351 0.81 -36.34 2.01
CA MET A 351 1.89 -36.79 1.11
C MET A 351 2.61 -38.05 1.60
N VAL A 352 2.49 -38.36 2.89
CA VAL A 352 3.07 -39.55 3.54
C VAL A 352 2.08 -40.13 4.53
N GLU A 353 2.19 -41.41 4.82
CA GLU A 353 1.28 -42.15 5.71
C GLU A 353 1.60 -41.97 7.20
N SER A 354 2.84 -41.60 7.53
CA SER A 354 3.27 -41.48 8.93
C SER A 354 3.99 -40.16 9.18
N PRO A 355 3.67 -39.47 10.30
CA PRO A 355 4.38 -38.27 10.73
C PRO A 355 5.70 -38.58 11.47
N ALA A 356 6.14 -39.83 11.52
CA ALA A 356 7.28 -40.28 12.31
C ALA A 356 8.64 -39.82 11.74
N CYS A 357 9.57 -39.49 12.61
CA CYS A 357 10.96 -39.25 12.26
C CYS A 357 11.59 -40.54 11.78
N PRO A 358 12.26 -40.60 10.61
CA PRO A 358 12.85 -41.83 10.11
C PRO A 358 14.01 -42.36 10.95
N LEU A 359 14.58 -41.54 11.86
CA LEU A 359 15.70 -41.94 12.70
C LEU A 359 15.27 -42.56 14.02
N CYS A 360 14.31 -41.90 14.73
CA CYS A 360 13.96 -42.29 16.10
C CYS A 360 12.48 -42.64 16.28
N LEU A 361 11.69 -42.65 15.21
CA LEU A 361 10.25 -42.99 15.16
C LEU A 361 9.34 -42.08 16.00
N LYS A 362 9.88 -41.07 16.68
CA LYS A 362 9.08 -40.03 17.33
C LYS A 362 8.47 -39.09 16.28
N ARG A 363 7.50 -38.29 16.64
CA ARG A 363 6.89 -37.33 15.71
C ARG A 363 7.93 -36.41 15.10
N GLY A 364 8.04 -36.42 13.78
CA GLY A 364 9.04 -35.68 13.00
C GLY A 364 8.64 -34.24 12.70
N THR A 365 8.46 -33.43 13.75
CA THR A 365 8.26 -31.97 13.57
C THR A 365 9.55 -31.32 13.08
N LEU A 366 9.45 -30.11 12.55
CA LEU A 366 10.62 -29.35 12.12
C LEU A 366 11.60 -29.14 13.31
N GLU A 367 11.09 -28.74 14.46
CA GLU A 367 11.87 -28.56 15.70
C GLU A 367 12.60 -29.86 16.09
N HIS A 368 11.88 -31.00 16.08
CA HIS A 368 12.46 -32.29 16.37
C HIS A 368 13.64 -32.62 15.45
N ILE A 369 13.48 -32.41 14.13
CA ILE A 369 14.53 -32.72 13.15
C ILE A 369 15.72 -31.77 13.26
N LEU A 370 15.45 -30.50 13.57
CA LEU A 370 16.50 -29.48 13.63
C LEU A 370 17.32 -29.52 14.92
N SER A 371 16.75 -29.96 16.05
CA SER A 371 17.41 -29.81 17.36
C SER A 371 17.14 -30.89 18.41
N CYS A 372 16.05 -31.67 18.29
CA CYS A 372 15.57 -32.51 19.37
C CYS A 372 15.59 -34.02 19.09
N CYS A 373 16.10 -34.47 17.95
CA CYS A 373 16.19 -35.90 17.66
C CYS A 373 17.31 -36.60 18.46
N SER A 374 16.92 -37.42 19.43
CA SER A 374 17.89 -38.14 20.31
C SER A 374 18.92 -38.97 19.54
N LYS A 375 18.48 -39.62 18.44
CA LYS A 375 19.39 -40.42 17.59
C LYS A 375 20.36 -39.53 16.81
N ALA A 376 19.89 -38.45 16.20
CA ALA A 376 20.73 -37.48 15.51
C ALA A 376 21.71 -36.76 16.48
N LEU A 377 21.29 -36.54 17.73
CA LEU A 377 22.15 -36.00 18.78
C LEU A 377 23.27 -36.98 19.14
N GLY A 378 22.94 -38.27 19.39
CA GLY A 378 23.90 -39.29 19.72
C GLY A 378 24.90 -39.58 18.58
N GLU A 379 24.47 -39.44 17.32
CA GLU A 379 25.32 -39.59 16.14
C GLU A 379 26.16 -38.32 15.83
N GLY A 380 26.07 -37.29 16.62
CA GLY A 380 26.84 -36.05 16.44
C GLY A 380 26.43 -35.19 15.26
N ARG A 381 25.28 -35.48 14.59
CA ARG A 381 24.80 -34.72 13.41
C ARG A 381 24.59 -33.25 13.66
N TYR A 382 24.28 -32.85 14.92
CA TYR A 382 24.10 -31.45 15.30
C TYR A 382 25.42 -30.73 15.59
N ARG A 383 26.52 -31.49 15.91
CA ARG A 383 27.85 -30.93 16.13
C ARG A 383 28.35 -30.22 14.87
N TRP A 384 28.26 -30.91 13.72
CA TRP A 384 28.66 -30.33 12.44
C TRP A 384 27.94 -28.99 12.14
N ARG A 385 26.64 -28.89 12.40
CA ARG A 385 25.91 -27.63 12.21
C ARG A 385 26.36 -26.52 13.17
N HIS A 386 26.58 -26.84 14.41
CA HIS A 386 27.13 -25.96 15.42
C HIS A 386 28.50 -25.41 14.97
N ASP A 387 29.37 -26.27 14.51
CA ASP A 387 30.71 -25.92 14.06
C ASP A 387 30.67 -25.04 12.80
N GLN A 388 29.74 -25.29 11.86
CA GLN A 388 29.50 -24.39 10.70
C GLN A 388 29.06 -23.00 11.12
N VAL A 389 28.22 -22.85 12.14
CA VAL A 389 27.81 -21.54 12.66
C VAL A 389 29.00 -20.80 13.28
N LEU A 390 29.81 -21.50 14.08
CA LEU A 390 31.00 -20.92 14.69
C LEU A 390 32.05 -20.47 13.67
N ILE A 391 32.21 -21.21 12.56
CA ILE A 391 33.10 -20.82 11.45
C ILE A 391 32.61 -19.51 10.78
N VAL A 392 31.30 -19.38 10.58
CA VAL A 392 30.71 -18.19 9.94
C VAL A 392 30.74 -16.97 10.86
N GLU A 393 30.67 -17.16 12.19
CA GLU A 393 30.68 -16.08 13.17
C GLU A 393 32.10 -15.63 13.58
N ARG A 394 33.14 -16.37 13.19
CA ARG A 394 34.51 -15.90 13.41
C ARG A 394 34.77 -14.68 12.53
N PRO A 395 35.20 -13.52 13.09
CA PRO A 395 35.72 -12.44 12.29
C PRO A 395 36.90 -12.96 11.49
N GLU A 396 36.92 -12.66 10.18
CA GLU A 396 38.08 -12.97 9.32
C GLU A 396 39.32 -12.28 9.91
N THR A 397 40.13 -13.01 10.64
CA THR A 397 41.49 -12.58 10.96
C THR A 397 42.33 -12.83 9.69
N PRO A 398 43.04 -11.84 9.17
CA PRO A 398 43.73 -11.91 7.89
C PRO A 398 44.85 -12.99 7.79
N ASN A 399 45.14 -13.73 8.84
CA ASN A 399 46.25 -14.70 8.90
C ASN A 399 45.88 -15.95 9.70
N ASP A 400 44.87 -16.72 9.29
CA ASP A 400 44.68 -18.07 9.82
C ASP A 400 45.25 -19.10 8.80
N PRO A 401 46.40 -19.74 9.08
CA PRO A 401 47.08 -20.65 8.15
C PRO A 401 46.34 -21.97 7.88
N ARG A 402 45.14 -22.18 8.46
CA ARG A 402 44.35 -23.44 8.37
C ARG A 402 43.32 -23.45 7.23
N LEU A 403 43.29 -22.43 6.36
CA LEU A 403 42.36 -22.31 5.23
C LEU A 403 42.90 -22.89 3.90
N HIS A 404 44.05 -23.57 3.91
CA HIS A 404 44.66 -24.19 2.72
C HIS A 404 44.83 -25.69 2.87
N HIS A 405 43.76 -26.43 3.21
CA HIS A 405 43.72 -27.88 3.00
C HIS A 405 42.31 -28.34 2.63
#